data_b30e9f8387c95f0bc8b35e1e933b5477
#
_entry.id   b30e9f8387c95f0bc8b35e1e933b5477
#
_cell.length_a   1.000
_cell.length_b   1.000
_cell.length_c   1.000
_cell.angle_alpha   90.00
_cell.angle_beta   90.00
_cell.angle_gamma   90.00
#
_symmetry.space_group_name_H-M   'P 1'
#
loop_
_entity.id
_entity.type
_entity.pdbx_description
1 polymer ?
#
loop_
_entity_poly.entity_id
_entity_poly.type
_entity_poly.pdbx_seq_one_letter_code
_entity_poly.pdbx_strand_id
1 'polypeptide(L)'
;MPQQLSPINIETKKAISDARLKTLDIHYNESKPTTIQNTGKLVRINFKGGYISGGXLPNEYVLSTIHIYWGKEDDYGSNHLIDVYKYSGEINLVHWNKKKYSSYEEAKKHDDGIIIIAIFLQVSDHKNVYFQKIVNQLDSIRSANMSAPFDSVFYLDNLLPSTLDYXTXLGTTIXHSADXAWXXFPXXXXXXSXXLXXXXTLLSSXXHEGXPHYITEXYRNPYKXNDDTQVYYSGEIIRAATTSPVRENYFMKWLSDLREACFSYYQKYIEGNKTFAIIAIVFVFILTAILFLMSQRYSREXQN
;
A
#
# COMPACT_ATOMS: atom_id res chain seq x y z
N MET A 1 -13.21 -21.11 13.83
CA MET A 1 -13.52 -19.69 13.63
C MET A 1 -13.31 -19.34 12.18
N PRO A 2 -14.12 -18.42 11.60
CA PRO A 2 -13.89 -18.07 10.19
C PRO A 2 -12.55 -17.35 10.03
N GLN A 3 -11.85 -17.64 8.95
CA GLN A 3 -10.57 -17.00 8.64
C GLN A 3 -10.77 -15.51 8.38
N GLN A 4 -9.82 -14.69 8.82
CA GLN A 4 -9.81 -13.28 8.46
C GLN A 4 -9.33 -13.14 7.03
N LEU A 5 -10.15 -12.57 6.18
CA LEU A 5 -9.77 -12.29 4.79
C LEU A 5 -8.94 -11.00 4.74
N SER A 6 -8.00 -10.95 3.80
CA SER A 6 -7.13 -9.80 3.54
C SER A 6 -7.38 -9.26 2.15
N PRO A 7 -7.22 -7.97 1.91
CA PRO A 7 -6.69 -6.93 2.81
C PRO A 7 -7.72 -6.44 3.84
N ILE A 8 -7.24 -5.67 4.81
CA ILE A 8 -8.09 -5.04 5.83
C ILE A 8 -7.73 -3.57 6.01
N ASN A 9 -8.59 -2.86 6.71
CA ASN A 9 -8.28 -1.52 7.22
C ASN A 9 -7.70 -1.69 8.63
N ILE A 10 -6.46 -1.27 8.81
CA ILE A 10 -5.79 -1.34 10.12
C ILE A 10 -6.16 -0.10 10.91
N GLU A 11 -6.85 -0.33 12.04
CA GLU A 11 -7.21 0.76 12.96
C GLU A 11 -6.10 0.88 14.00
N THR A 12 -5.32 1.95 13.95
CA THR A 12 -4.15 2.12 14.83
C THR A 12 -4.55 2.16 16.31
N LYS A 13 -5.73 2.71 16.60
CA LYS A 13 -6.23 2.77 17.99
C LYS A 13 -6.49 1.38 18.58
N LYS A 14 -6.77 0.40 17.75
CA LYS A 14 -7.06 -0.98 18.19
C LYS A 14 -5.83 -1.87 18.15
N ALA A 15 -4.74 -1.44 17.52
CA ALA A 15 -3.51 -2.22 17.44
C ALA A 15 -2.83 -2.24 18.82
N ILE A 16 -2.23 -3.37 19.13
CA ILE A 16 -1.54 -3.57 20.41
C ILE A 16 -0.04 -3.61 20.18
N SER A 17 0.71 -2.72 20.85
CA SER A 17 2.18 -2.81 20.83
C SER A 17 2.62 -4.07 21.57
N ASP A 18 3.51 -4.83 20.95
CA ASP A 18 4.00 -6.08 21.52
C ASP A 18 5.52 -6.12 21.41
N ALA A 19 6.21 -5.92 22.54
CA ALA A 19 7.66 -5.89 22.59
C ALA A 19 8.29 -7.24 22.21
N ARG A 20 7.52 -8.32 22.21
CA ARG A 20 8.00 -9.63 21.77
C ARG A 20 8.20 -9.69 20.25
N LEU A 21 7.54 -8.79 19.51
CA LEU A 21 7.74 -8.67 18.07
C LEU A 21 9.02 -7.89 17.83
N LYS A 22 10.11 -8.62 17.65
CA LYS A 22 11.41 -8.01 17.42
C LYS A 22 11.54 -7.56 15.97
N THR A 23 12.57 -6.76 15.70
CA THR A 23 12.88 -6.30 14.34
C THR A 23 13.08 -7.50 13.42
N LEU A 24 12.54 -7.39 12.20
CA LEU A 24 12.81 -8.39 11.16
C LEU A 24 14.25 -8.25 10.68
N ASP A 25 14.91 -9.37 10.46
CA ASP A 25 16.20 -9.41 9.80
C ASP A 25 15.97 -9.67 8.32
N ILE A 26 16.22 -8.65 7.51
CA ILE A 26 15.94 -8.70 6.06
C ILE A 26 17.25 -8.89 5.33
N HIS A 27 17.36 -9.95 4.55
CA HIS A 27 18.58 -10.35 3.83
C HIS A 27 18.29 -10.44 2.34
N TYR A 28 18.28 -9.26 1.68
CA TYR A 28 18.00 -9.16 0.25
C TYR A 28 19.24 -8.85 -0.59
N ASN A 29 20.40 -8.77 0.04
CA ASN A 29 21.62 -8.39 -0.67
C ASN A 29 22.00 -9.35 -1.78
N GLU A 30 21.58 -10.60 -1.71
CA GLU A 30 21.83 -11.60 -2.75
C GLU A 30 20.60 -11.87 -3.61
N SER A 31 19.49 -11.18 -3.38
CA SER A 31 18.30 -11.40 -4.18
C SER A 31 18.43 -10.67 -5.53
N LYS A 32 18.02 -11.36 -6.59
CA LYS A 32 18.10 -10.84 -7.95
C LYS A 32 16.76 -11.03 -8.65
N PRO A 33 16.23 -9.99 -9.28
CA PRO A 33 15.04 -10.18 -10.10
C PRO A 33 15.39 -11.00 -11.33
N THR A 34 14.54 -11.94 -11.67
CA THR A 34 14.76 -12.81 -12.84
C THR A 34 13.84 -12.45 -13.99
N THR A 35 12.53 -12.40 -13.74
CA THR A 35 11.54 -12.08 -14.75
C THR A 35 10.53 -11.09 -14.20
N ILE A 36 9.95 -10.33 -15.10
CA ILE A 36 8.84 -9.44 -14.81
C ILE A 36 7.66 -9.84 -15.67
N GLN A 37 6.45 -9.77 -15.13
CA GLN A 37 5.26 -10.25 -15.81
C GLN A 37 4.09 -9.33 -15.55
N ASN A 38 3.30 -9.10 -16.61
CA ASN A 38 1.97 -8.52 -16.52
C ASN A 38 0.98 -9.69 -16.42
N THR A 39 0.38 -9.87 -15.25
CA THR A 39 -0.55 -11.00 -15.05
C THR A 39 -1.94 -10.73 -15.60
N GLY A 40 -2.17 -9.51 -16.11
CA GLY A 40 -3.51 -9.05 -16.49
C GLY A 40 -4.23 -8.34 -15.34
N LYS A 41 -3.67 -8.44 -14.13
CA LYS A 41 -4.25 -7.81 -12.93
C LYS A 41 -3.23 -7.00 -12.14
N LEU A 42 -1.95 -7.37 -12.24
CA LEU A 42 -0.87 -6.72 -11.47
C LEU A 42 0.45 -6.99 -12.18
N VAL A 43 1.50 -6.35 -11.69
CA VAL A 43 2.87 -6.67 -12.11
C VAL A 43 3.47 -7.61 -11.07
N ARG A 44 4.04 -8.71 -11.55
CA ARG A 44 4.78 -9.67 -10.73
C ARG A 44 6.23 -9.67 -11.14
N ILE A 45 7.14 -9.61 -10.16
CA ILE A 45 8.58 -9.77 -10.41
C ILE A 45 9.04 -10.99 -9.62
N ASN A 46 9.60 -11.97 -10.31
CA ASN A 46 10.14 -13.17 -9.68
C ASN A 46 11.59 -12.90 -9.27
N PHE A 47 11.98 -13.44 -8.14
CA PHE A 47 13.32 -13.24 -7.58
C PHE A 47 13.99 -14.57 -7.33
N LYS A 48 15.33 -14.55 -7.37
CA LYS A 48 16.18 -15.67 -6.96
C LYS A 48 17.07 -15.16 -5.83
N GLY A 49 17.07 -15.90 -4.71
CA GLY A 49 17.84 -15.50 -3.54
C GLY A 49 17.12 -14.49 -2.66
N GLY A 50 17.60 -14.37 -1.44
CA GLY A 50 17.03 -13.47 -0.45
C GLY A 50 16.07 -14.16 0.50
N TYR A 51 16.07 -13.69 1.74
CA TYR A 51 15.21 -14.27 2.77
C TYR A 51 15.00 -13.26 3.90
N ILE A 52 14.04 -13.56 4.75
CA ILE A 52 13.79 -12.84 6.00
C ILE A 52 13.84 -13.82 7.16
N SER A 53 14.20 -13.32 8.34
CA SER A 53 14.23 -14.09 9.59
C SER A 53 14.02 -13.12 10.76
N GLY A 54 14.13 -13.62 11.97
CA GLY A 54 13.96 -12.78 13.15
C GLY A 54 12.50 -12.43 13.42
N GLY A 55 12.33 -11.37 14.16
CA GLY A 55 10.95 -11.05 14.57
C GLY A 55 10.33 -12.24 15.31
N UNK A 56 9.40 -12.68 14.88
CA UNK A 56 8.69 -13.70 15.37
C UNK A 56 8.71 -14.87 14.56
N LEU A 57 9.51 -14.87 13.72
CA LEU A 57 9.49 -15.94 12.71
C LEU A 57 10.19 -17.18 13.25
N PRO A 58 9.61 -18.37 13.01
CA PRO A 58 10.23 -19.61 13.54
C PRO A 58 11.54 -20.00 12.84
N ASN A 59 11.74 -19.55 11.60
CA ASN A 59 12.96 -19.83 10.82
C ASN A 59 13.02 -18.85 9.66
N GLU A 60 13.96 -19.06 8.75
CA GLU A 60 14.10 -18.26 7.54
C GLU A 60 12.94 -18.53 6.58
N TYR A 61 12.44 -17.46 5.95
CA TYR A 61 11.45 -17.54 4.86
C TYR A 61 12.09 -16.94 3.61
N VAL A 62 12.10 -17.67 2.53
CA VAL A 62 12.81 -17.25 1.31
C VAL A 62 11.89 -16.39 0.43
N LEU A 63 12.48 -15.37 -0.18
CA LEU A 63 11.76 -14.51 -1.10
C LEU A 63 11.41 -15.28 -2.37
N SER A 64 10.18 -15.15 -2.83
CA SER A 64 9.69 -15.77 -4.06
C SER A 64 9.41 -14.71 -5.13
N THR A 65 8.43 -13.86 -4.87
CA THR A 65 8.00 -12.85 -5.84
C THR A 65 7.64 -11.56 -5.13
N ILE A 66 7.58 -10.48 -5.91
CA ILE A 66 6.88 -9.28 -5.46
C ILE A 66 5.70 -9.01 -6.39
N HIS A 67 4.63 -8.49 -5.82
CA HIS A 67 3.42 -8.08 -6.53
C HIS A 67 3.23 -6.58 -6.35
N ILE A 68 3.01 -5.87 -7.44
CA ILE A 68 2.84 -4.42 -7.41
C ILE A 68 1.40 -4.08 -7.77
N TYR A 69 0.76 -3.29 -6.93
CA TYR A 69 -0.63 -2.83 -7.08
C TYR A 69 -0.65 -1.32 -7.20
N TRP A 70 -1.57 -0.83 -8.01
CA TRP A 70 -1.77 0.61 -8.22
C TRP A 70 -3.24 0.84 -8.53
N GLY A 71 -3.61 2.09 -8.70
CA GLY A 71 -4.97 2.46 -9.08
C GLY A 71 -4.96 3.50 -10.17
N LYS A 72 -6.13 3.91 -10.57
CA LYS A 72 -6.30 4.91 -11.60
C LYS A 72 -5.81 6.29 -11.13
N GLU A 73 -5.90 6.54 -9.84
CA GLU A 73 -5.55 7.84 -9.26
C GLU A 73 -4.41 7.69 -8.24
N ASP A 74 -3.68 8.77 -8.01
CA ASP A 74 -2.48 8.78 -7.19
C ASP A 74 -2.71 8.40 -5.72
N ASP A 75 -3.93 8.52 -5.22
CA ASP A 75 -4.24 8.25 -3.83
C ASP A 75 -5.26 7.12 -3.66
N TYR A 76 -5.35 6.22 -4.63
CA TYR A 76 -6.36 5.17 -4.58
C TYR A 76 -5.85 3.88 -5.22
N GLY A 77 -4.76 3.31 -4.66
CA GLY A 77 -4.14 2.15 -5.27
C GLY A 77 -3.73 1.02 -4.33
N SER A 78 -3.72 1.25 -3.01
CA SER A 78 -3.30 0.20 -2.10
C SER A 78 -4.44 -0.78 -1.81
N ASN A 79 -4.07 -1.99 -1.39
CA ASN A 79 -5.03 -3.00 -0.92
C ASN A 79 -5.39 -2.73 0.54
N HIS A 80 -4.39 -2.70 1.41
CA HIS A 80 -4.60 -2.42 2.82
C HIS A 80 -4.80 -0.91 3.03
N LEU A 81 -5.53 -0.58 4.09
CA LEU A 81 -5.71 0.79 4.55
C LEU A 81 -5.17 0.91 5.96
N ILE A 82 -4.76 2.12 6.34
CA ILE A 82 -4.44 2.45 7.74
C ILE A 82 -5.31 3.64 8.12
N ASP A 83 -6.13 3.46 9.14
CA ASP A 83 -7.10 4.48 9.60
C ASP A 83 -7.91 5.03 8.43
N VAL A 84 -8.42 4.12 7.61
CA VAL A 84 -9.26 4.38 6.43
C VAL A 84 -8.50 5.09 5.29
N TYR A 85 -7.20 5.39 5.44
CA TYR A 85 -6.40 6.02 4.39
C TYR A 85 -5.96 4.97 3.37
N LYS A 86 -6.20 5.25 2.09
CA LYS A 86 -5.77 4.41 0.97
C LYS A 86 -4.57 5.06 0.29
N TYR A 87 -3.48 4.31 0.16
CA TYR A 87 -2.23 4.82 -0.39
C TYR A 87 -2.25 4.77 -1.93
N SER A 88 -1.20 5.35 -2.53
CA SER A 88 -1.08 5.39 -3.99
C SER A 88 -0.91 4.01 -4.60
N GLY A 89 -0.27 3.11 -3.87
CA GLY A 89 -0.07 1.74 -4.33
C GLY A 89 0.44 0.88 -3.19
N GLU A 90 0.67 -0.38 -3.51
CA GLU A 90 1.18 -1.34 -2.53
C GLU A 90 2.07 -2.35 -3.24
N ILE A 91 3.19 -2.68 -2.61
CA ILE A 91 4.08 -3.75 -3.07
C ILE A 91 4.04 -4.85 -2.02
N ASN A 92 3.70 -6.06 -2.43
CA ASN A 92 3.67 -7.23 -1.56
C ASN A 92 4.87 -8.11 -1.88
N LEU A 93 5.73 -8.33 -0.87
CA LEU A 93 6.90 -9.17 -0.98
C LEU A 93 6.55 -10.53 -0.38
N VAL A 94 6.47 -11.54 -1.23
CA VAL A 94 5.93 -12.86 -0.86
C VAL A 94 7.10 -13.80 -0.54
N HIS A 95 7.07 -14.37 0.67
CA HIS A 95 8.10 -15.28 1.16
C HIS A 95 7.45 -16.60 1.57
N TRP A 96 8.23 -17.70 1.51
CA TRP A 96 7.69 -18.99 1.91
C TRP A 96 8.70 -19.79 2.73
N ASN A 97 8.18 -20.71 3.51
CA ASN A 97 8.92 -21.50 4.50
C ASN A 97 9.58 -22.71 3.80
N LYS A 98 10.70 -22.44 3.14
CA LYS A 98 11.43 -23.47 2.40
C LYS A 98 12.07 -24.49 3.32
N LYS A 99 12.35 -24.11 4.56
CA LYS A 99 12.93 -25.05 5.53
C LYS A 99 11.95 -26.18 5.87
N LYS A 100 10.64 -25.84 5.92
CA LYS A 100 9.62 -26.81 6.36
C LYS A 100 8.89 -27.48 5.20
N TYR A 101 8.72 -26.78 4.07
CA TYR A 101 7.92 -27.27 2.94
C TYR A 101 8.78 -27.43 1.70
N SER A 102 8.38 -28.34 0.80
CA SER A 102 9.16 -28.69 -0.38
C SER A 102 8.96 -27.73 -1.56
N SER A 103 7.88 -26.94 -1.53
CA SER A 103 7.57 -26.00 -2.61
C SER A 103 6.70 -24.88 -2.09
N TYR A 104 6.67 -23.78 -2.85
CA TYR A 104 5.76 -22.66 -2.58
C TYR A 104 4.30 -23.16 -2.57
N GLU A 105 3.95 -24.00 -3.53
CA GLU A 105 2.59 -24.52 -3.65
C GLU A 105 2.18 -25.34 -2.43
N GLU A 106 3.13 -26.11 -1.87
CA GLU A 106 2.85 -26.84 -0.63
C GLU A 106 2.76 -25.90 0.57
N ALA A 107 3.67 -24.92 0.65
CA ALA A 107 3.68 -23.97 1.76
C ALA A 107 2.37 -23.19 1.87
N LYS A 108 1.74 -22.83 0.73
CA LYS A 108 0.48 -22.08 0.71
C LYS A 108 -0.66 -22.78 1.46
N LYS A 109 -0.56 -24.07 1.70
CA LYS A 109 -1.61 -24.85 2.33
C LYS A 109 -1.55 -24.82 3.86
N HIS A 110 -0.52 -24.16 4.42
CA HIS A 110 -0.26 -24.21 5.86
C HIS A 110 -0.15 -22.80 6.45
N ASP A 111 -0.61 -22.66 7.68
CA ASP A 111 -0.66 -21.34 8.36
C ASP A 111 0.72 -20.75 8.63
N ASP A 112 1.76 -21.58 8.66
CA ASP A 112 3.14 -21.13 8.83
C ASP A 112 3.93 -21.16 7.53
N GLY A 113 3.26 -21.26 6.39
CA GLY A 113 3.91 -21.43 5.11
C GLY A 113 4.33 -20.15 4.41
N ILE A 114 3.55 -19.10 4.54
CA ILE A 114 3.71 -17.86 3.75
C ILE A 114 3.76 -16.64 4.65
N ILE A 115 4.70 -15.75 4.35
CA ILE A 115 4.77 -14.42 4.98
C ILE A 115 4.82 -13.37 3.88
N ILE A 116 3.94 -12.39 3.98
CA ILE A 116 3.87 -11.30 3.00
C ILE A 116 4.19 -9.98 3.71
N ILE A 117 5.24 -9.33 3.24
CA ILE A 117 5.53 -7.96 3.65
C ILE A 117 4.80 -7.02 2.70
N ALA A 118 4.04 -6.09 3.25
CA ALA A 118 3.35 -5.06 2.47
C ALA A 118 4.04 -3.72 2.67
N ILE A 119 4.45 -3.10 1.57
CA ILE A 119 5.06 -1.77 1.54
C ILE A 119 4.09 -0.85 0.81
N PHE A 120 3.74 0.27 1.43
CA PHE A 120 2.86 1.25 0.80
C PHE A 120 3.67 2.20 -0.08
N LEU A 121 3.12 2.52 -1.24
CA LEU A 121 3.65 3.53 -2.14
C LEU A 121 2.83 4.81 -1.96
N GLN A 122 3.53 5.93 -1.82
CA GLN A 122 2.86 7.22 -1.69
C GLN A 122 3.46 8.20 -2.69
N VAL A 123 2.60 8.77 -3.51
CA VAL A 123 3.03 9.80 -4.47
C VAL A 123 3.49 11.04 -3.72
N SER A 124 4.60 11.58 -4.13
CA SER A 124 5.22 12.77 -3.55
C SER A 124 6.11 13.43 -4.62
N ASP A 125 6.84 14.44 -4.22
CA ASP A 125 7.82 15.10 -5.10
C ASP A 125 9.13 14.32 -5.21
N HIS A 126 9.27 13.24 -4.48
CA HIS A 126 10.50 12.46 -4.46
C HIS A 126 10.65 11.62 -5.72
N LYS A 127 11.78 11.77 -6.41
CA LYS A 127 12.12 10.95 -7.57
C LYS A 127 12.73 9.65 -7.05
N ASN A 128 11.99 8.54 -7.15
CA ASN A 128 12.47 7.25 -6.71
C ASN A 128 13.19 6.56 -7.86
N VAL A 129 14.52 6.71 -7.89
CA VAL A 129 15.34 6.15 -8.96
C VAL A 129 15.31 4.63 -8.98
N TYR A 130 15.01 4.01 -7.84
CA TYR A 130 14.95 2.55 -7.74
C TYR A 130 13.65 2.02 -8.33
N PHE A 131 12.53 2.66 -8.02
CA PHE A 131 11.25 2.29 -8.63
C PHE A 131 11.26 2.55 -10.14
N GLN A 132 11.99 3.58 -10.58
CA GLN A 132 12.13 3.88 -12.00
C GLN A 132 12.70 2.70 -12.77
N LYS A 133 13.57 1.90 -12.17
CA LYS A 133 14.13 0.69 -12.82
C LYS A 133 13.03 -0.33 -13.14
N ILE A 134 12.01 -0.41 -12.29
CA ILE A 134 10.85 -1.27 -12.57
C ILE A 134 10.03 -0.67 -13.72
N VAL A 135 9.77 0.63 -13.67
CA VAL A 135 9.00 1.33 -14.70
C VAL A 135 9.65 1.14 -16.07
N ASN A 136 10.98 1.16 -16.13
CA ASN A 136 11.74 0.99 -17.38
C ASN A 136 11.51 -0.39 -18.01
N GLN A 137 11.04 -1.37 -17.27
CA GLN A 137 10.78 -2.72 -17.79
C GLN A 137 9.36 -2.88 -18.37
N LEU A 138 8.46 -1.93 -18.11
CA LEU A 138 7.04 -2.12 -18.39
C LEU A 138 6.70 -2.21 -19.88
N ASP A 139 7.49 -1.57 -20.74
CA ASP A 139 7.24 -1.65 -22.19
C ASP A 139 7.35 -3.09 -22.72
N SER A 140 8.15 -3.94 -22.07
CA SER A 140 8.34 -5.33 -22.51
C SER A 140 7.21 -6.24 -22.07
N ILE A 141 6.27 -5.76 -21.23
CA ILE A 141 5.16 -6.58 -20.72
C ILE A 141 3.83 -5.84 -20.84
N ARG A 142 3.63 -5.11 -21.91
CA ARG A 142 2.46 -4.22 -22.04
C ARG A 142 1.13 -4.98 -22.03
N SER A 143 1.05 -6.12 -22.70
CA SER A 143 -0.19 -6.89 -22.78
C SER A 143 -0.27 -7.95 -21.68
N ALA A 144 -1.50 -8.34 -21.33
CA ALA A 144 -1.73 -9.37 -20.31
C ALA A 144 -0.98 -10.64 -20.65
N ASN A 145 -0.47 -11.27 -19.62
CA ASN A 145 0.27 -12.55 -19.67
C ASN A 145 1.63 -12.48 -20.36
N MET A 146 2.09 -11.26 -20.73
CA MET A 146 3.45 -11.10 -21.22
C MET A 146 4.44 -11.20 -20.06
N SER A 147 5.56 -11.83 -20.36
CA SER A 147 6.66 -11.99 -19.41
C SER A 147 7.96 -11.70 -20.13
N ALA A 148 8.94 -11.14 -19.42
CA ALA A 148 10.23 -10.80 -19.98
C ALA A 148 11.32 -10.93 -18.91
N PRO A 149 12.58 -11.16 -19.32
CA PRO A 149 13.67 -11.07 -18.36
C PRO A 149 13.72 -9.66 -17.76
N PHE A 150 14.07 -9.57 -16.48
CA PHE A 150 14.27 -8.27 -15.83
C PHE A 150 15.69 -7.80 -16.20
N ASP A 151 15.76 -6.80 -17.05
CA ASP A 151 17.01 -6.40 -17.70
C ASP A 151 17.62 -5.16 -17.02
N SER A 152 17.96 -5.31 -15.74
CA SER A 152 18.61 -4.23 -15.01
C SER A 152 19.17 -4.77 -13.69
N VAL A 153 20.23 -4.15 -13.19
CA VAL A 153 20.70 -4.40 -11.83
C VAL A 153 19.72 -3.71 -10.87
N PHE A 154 19.17 -4.48 -9.96
CA PHE A 154 18.14 -3.99 -9.06
C PHE A 154 18.33 -4.59 -7.67
N TYR A 155 18.42 -3.74 -6.66
CA TYR A 155 18.56 -4.16 -5.25
C TYR A 155 17.25 -3.88 -4.50
N LEU A 156 16.60 -4.95 -4.09
CA LEU A 156 15.29 -4.85 -3.43
C LEU A 156 15.34 -4.06 -2.12
N ASP A 157 16.48 -4.06 -1.44
CA ASP A 157 16.67 -3.25 -0.23
C ASP A 157 16.33 -1.78 -0.44
N ASN A 158 16.53 -1.28 -1.66
CA ASN A 158 16.29 0.12 -1.98
C ASN A 158 14.81 0.50 -2.03
N LEU A 159 13.91 -0.48 -2.00
CA LEU A 159 12.46 -0.22 -1.89
C LEU A 159 11.95 -0.29 -0.45
N LEU A 160 12.80 -0.71 0.49
CA LEU A 160 12.37 -0.79 1.89
C LEU A 160 12.25 0.61 2.48
N PRO A 161 11.24 0.83 3.35
CA PRO A 161 11.16 2.12 4.04
C PRO A 161 12.29 2.28 5.06
N SER A 162 12.53 3.52 5.48
CA SER A 162 13.61 3.82 6.43
C SER A 162 13.33 3.26 7.82
N THR A 163 12.07 3.08 8.18
CA THR A 163 11.66 2.51 9.46
C THR A 163 10.97 1.18 9.19
N LEU A 164 11.42 0.13 9.87
CA LEU A 164 10.95 -1.25 9.63
C LEU A 164 10.00 -1.75 10.73
N ASP A 165 9.39 -0.86 11.50
CA ASP A 165 8.29 -1.24 12.40
C ASP A 165 7.11 -1.69 11.56
N TYR A 166 6.41 -2.70 12.08
CA TYR A 166 5.37 -3.34 11.28
C TYR A 166 4.14 -3.75 12.10
N UNK A 167 3.06 -3.75 11.41
CA UNK A 167 1.86 -4.21 11.88
C UNK A 167 1.80 -5.57 11.45
N THR A 168 1.24 -6.38 12.29
CA THR A 168 1.07 -7.78 11.86
C THR A 168 -0.29 -8.37 12.19
N UNK A 169 -0.65 -9.10 11.28
CA UNK A 169 -1.92 -9.70 11.36
C UNK A 169 -1.82 -10.99 10.65
N LEU A 170 -2.75 -11.93 11.09
CA LEU A 170 -2.99 -13.10 10.24
C LEU A 170 -4.18 -12.82 9.33
N GLY A 171 -4.03 -13.18 8.09
CA GLY A 171 -5.12 -12.99 7.13
C GLY A 171 -4.88 -13.81 5.88
N THR A 172 -5.96 -14.26 5.26
CA THR A 172 -5.87 -15.14 4.11
C THR A 172 -6.15 -14.37 2.82
N THR A 173 -5.45 -14.73 1.76
CA THR A 173 -5.73 -14.21 0.41
C THR A 173 -6.53 -15.24 -0.38
N ILE A 174 -7.15 -14.80 -1.41
CA ILE A 174 -7.92 -15.70 -2.31
C ILE A 174 -7.07 -16.84 -2.86
N UNK A 175 -5.91 -16.63 -2.94
CA UNK A 175 -5.01 -17.55 -3.53
C UNK A 175 -4.41 -18.55 -2.64
N HIS A 176 -4.78 -18.26 -1.43
CA HIS A 176 -4.18 -19.20 -0.49
C HIS A 176 -5.27 -19.96 0.27
N SER A 177 -5.02 -21.20 0.56
CA SER A 177 -5.99 -22.02 1.32
C SER A 177 -5.81 -21.90 2.83
N ALA A 178 -4.73 -21.27 3.30
CA ALA A 178 -4.43 -21.04 4.72
C ALA A 178 -4.03 -19.59 4.93
N ASP A 179 -3.97 -19.21 6.20
CA ASP A 179 -3.63 -17.84 6.56
C ASP A 179 -2.18 -17.50 6.24
N UNK A 180 -1.90 -16.34 5.88
CA UNK A 180 -0.64 -15.81 5.63
C UNK A 180 -0.37 -14.82 6.69
N ALA A 181 0.73 -14.78 7.03
CA ALA A 181 1.11 -13.74 7.97
C ALA A 181 1.50 -12.48 7.21
N TRP A 182 1.01 -11.39 7.69
CA TRP A 182 1.21 -10.09 7.03
C TRP A 182 2.05 -9.16 7.89
N UNK A 183 2.91 -8.37 7.34
CA UNK A 183 3.69 -7.41 7.95
C UNK A 183 3.47 -6.12 7.18
N UNK A 184 2.80 -5.30 7.45
CA UNK A 184 2.59 -4.04 6.86
C UNK A 184 3.45 -3.03 7.49
N PHE A 185 4.27 -2.44 6.69
CA PHE A 185 5.16 -1.36 7.12
C PHE A 185 4.39 -0.05 6.98
N PRO A 186 4.10 0.65 8.02
CA PRO A 186 3.36 1.94 7.91
C PRO A 186 4.12 3.05 7.21
N UNK A 187 5.33 3.03 7.07
CA UNK A 187 6.12 4.02 6.44
C UNK A 187 6.03 3.83 4.95
N UNK A 188 5.82 4.79 4.29
CA UNK A 188 5.63 4.78 2.87
C UNK A 188 6.93 4.92 2.16
N UNK A 189 6.98 4.41 1.04
CA UNK A 189 8.03 4.66 0.11
C UNK A 189 7.49 5.71 -0.82
N UNK A 190 8.10 6.72 -1.14
CA UNK A 190 7.61 7.80 -1.92
C UNK A 190 8.03 7.59 -3.33
N UNK A 191 7.19 7.75 -4.23
CA UNK A 191 7.37 7.59 -5.64
C UNK A 191 6.89 8.84 -6.30
N UNK A 192 7.23 9.14 -7.39
CA UNK A 192 6.81 10.24 -8.17
C UNK A 192 5.66 9.82 -8.95
N SER A 193 4.65 10.73 -9.23
CA SER A 193 3.41 10.40 -9.97
C SER A 193 3.70 9.85 -11.39
N UNK A 194 4.66 10.23 -11.87
CA UNK A 194 5.07 9.80 -13.16
C UNK A 194 5.53 8.40 -13.26
N UNK A 195 5.87 7.89 -12.19
CA UNK A 195 6.22 6.55 -12.08
C UNK A 195 5.02 5.68 -12.06
N LEU A 196 3.99 6.04 -11.24
CA LEU A 196 2.72 5.30 -11.24
C LEU A 196 1.90 5.49 -12.52
N UNK A 197 2.05 6.44 -12.99
CA UNK A 197 1.35 6.69 -14.22
C UNK A 197 1.85 5.85 -15.35
N UNK A 198 2.97 5.37 -15.28
CA UNK A 198 3.51 4.42 -16.15
C UNK A 198 2.97 3.06 -15.88
N UNK A 199 2.57 2.73 -14.72
CA UNK A 199 1.89 1.59 -14.39
C UNK A 199 0.48 1.55 -14.93
N UNK A 200 -0.17 2.48 -15.28
CA UNK A 200 -1.42 2.68 -15.88
C UNK A 200 -1.46 2.46 -17.35
N THR A 201 -0.34 2.26 -17.99
CA THR A 201 -0.31 1.90 -19.44
C THR A 201 -0.43 0.40 -19.71
N LEU A 202 -0.36 -0.40 -18.72
CA LEU A 202 -0.43 -1.85 -18.88
C LEU A 202 -1.86 -2.32 -19.14
N LEU A 203 -1.97 -3.34 -20.01
CA LEU A 203 -3.26 -3.85 -20.44
C LEU A 203 -3.67 -5.09 -19.63
N SER A 204 -4.93 -5.17 -19.31
CA SER A 204 -5.54 -6.35 -18.71
C SER A 204 -5.96 -7.39 -19.77
N SER A 205 -5.77 -7.04 -21.05
CA SER A 205 -6.13 -7.89 -22.19
C SER A 205 -4.91 -8.23 -23.00
N UNK A 206 -5.03 -9.21 -23.67
CA UNK A 206 -3.95 -9.67 -24.52
C UNK A 206 -3.99 -8.83 -25.78
N UNK A 207 -3.25 -9.04 -26.42
CA UNK A 207 -3.10 -8.35 -27.64
C UNK A 207 -4.07 -8.58 -28.71
N HIS A 208 -4.67 -9.72 -28.68
CA HIS A 208 -5.61 -10.14 -29.71
C HIS A 208 -7.07 -9.96 -29.33
N GLU A 209 -7.36 -9.31 -28.21
CA GLU A 209 -8.69 -9.18 -27.66
C GLU A 209 -9.27 -7.77 -27.84
N GLY A 210 -9.68 -7.44 -29.03
CA GLY A 210 -10.47 -6.22 -29.28
C GLY A 210 -9.86 -4.93 -28.66
N UNK A 211 -10.54 -4.15 -28.02
CA UNK A 211 -10.07 -2.91 -27.49
C UNK A 211 -9.21 -3.13 -26.34
N PRO A 212 -8.42 -2.25 -26.29
CA PRO A 212 -7.54 -2.38 -25.15
C PRO A 212 -8.23 -2.00 -23.85
N HIS A 213 -8.04 -2.84 -22.84
CA HIS A 213 -8.51 -2.59 -21.48
C HIS A 213 -7.29 -2.42 -20.57
N TYR A 214 -7.20 -1.27 -19.91
CA TYR A 214 -6.05 -0.96 -19.05
C TYR A 214 -6.27 -1.46 -17.63
N ILE A 215 -5.17 -1.79 -16.95
CA ILE A 215 -5.24 -2.15 -15.53
C ILE A 215 -5.34 -0.85 -14.73
N THR A 216 -6.53 -0.55 -14.23
CA THR A 216 -6.77 0.69 -13.48
C THR A 216 -7.17 0.45 -12.04
N GLU A 217 -7.62 -0.78 -11.71
CA GLU A 217 -8.09 -1.15 -10.38
C GLU A 217 -7.55 -2.52 -9.94
N UNK A 218 -6.46 -2.50 -9.79
CA UNK A 218 -5.76 -3.66 -9.48
C UNK A 218 -5.67 -3.98 -8.03
N TYR A 219 -6.12 -3.01 -7.24
CA TYR A 219 -6.24 -3.16 -5.81
C TYR A 219 -7.51 -3.93 -5.46
N ARG A 220 -7.51 -4.47 -4.25
CA ARG A 220 -8.69 -5.13 -3.72
C ARG A 220 -9.30 -4.28 -2.61
N ASN A 221 -10.62 -4.36 -2.48
CA ASN A 221 -11.31 -3.66 -1.40
C ASN A 221 -11.06 -4.37 -0.06
N PRO A 222 -10.94 -3.62 1.03
CA PRO A 222 -10.69 -4.24 2.33
C PRO A 222 -11.91 -5.00 2.84
N TYR A 223 -11.65 -6.12 3.49
CA TYR A 223 -12.66 -6.91 4.20
C TYR A 223 -12.81 -6.37 5.62
N LYS A 224 -14.02 -6.59 6.18
CA LYS A 224 -14.25 -6.24 7.57
C LYS A 224 -13.39 -7.11 8.51
N UNK A 225 -12.82 -6.67 9.38
CA UNK A 225 -12.08 -7.32 10.30
C UNK A 225 -12.98 -8.13 11.09
N ASN A 226 -12.74 -9.25 11.46
CA ASN A 226 -13.48 -10.13 12.37
C ASN A 226 -13.34 -9.62 13.80
N ASP A 227 -14.32 -9.91 14.63
CA ASP A 227 -14.33 -9.41 16.02
C ASP A 227 -13.13 -9.93 16.82
N ASP A 228 -12.62 -11.11 16.48
CA ASP A 228 -11.47 -11.72 17.17
C ASP A 228 -10.15 -11.50 16.46
N THR A 229 -10.13 -10.72 15.38
CA THR A 229 -8.89 -10.40 14.69
C THR A 229 -8.14 -9.31 15.45
N GLN A 230 -6.92 -9.60 15.87
CA GLN A 230 -6.08 -8.65 16.58
C GLN A 230 -4.88 -8.28 15.74
N VAL A 231 -4.65 -6.98 15.59
CA VAL A 231 -3.45 -6.45 14.94
C VAL A 231 -2.46 -6.06 16.03
N TYR A 232 -1.22 -6.53 15.89
CA TYR A 232 -0.12 -6.20 16.79
C TYR A 232 0.87 -5.30 16.07
N TYR A 233 1.58 -4.48 16.84
CA TYR A 233 2.56 -3.53 16.31
C TYR A 233 3.90 -3.75 16.99
N SER A 234 4.98 -3.81 16.19
CA SER A 234 6.32 -4.06 16.71
C SER A 234 6.97 -2.82 17.33
N GLY A 235 6.47 -1.63 17.00
CA GLY A 235 7.02 -0.38 17.50
C GLY A 235 6.46 0.01 18.85
N GLU A 236 7.11 0.95 19.50
CA GLU A 236 6.70 1.45 20.82
C GLU A 236 5.61 2.52 20.72
N ILE A 237 5.49 3.17 19.57
CA ILE A 237 4.72 4.40 19.47
C ILE A 237 3.56 4.25 18.48
N ILE A 238 2.52 3.50 18.89
CA ILE A 238 1.25 3.52 18.17
C ILE A 238 0.68 4.94 18.14
N ARG A 239 0.91 5.72 19.20
CA ARG A 239 0.45 7.11 19.28
C ARG A 239 1.06 7.99 18.19
N ALA A 240 2.31 7.73 17.78
CA ALA A 240 2.94 8.47 16.70
C ALA A 240 2.29 8.16 15.35
N ALA A 241 1.75 6.96 15.18
CA ALA A 241 1.03 6.59 13.97
C ALA A 241 -0.26 7.38 13.82
N THR A 242 -0.88 7.78 14.93
CA THR A 242 -2.10 8.60 14.88
C THR A 242 -1.83 10.05 14.53
N THR A 243 -0.57 10.48 14.65
CA THR A 243 -0.14 11.82 14.22
C THR A 243 0.64 11.75 12.91
N SER A 244 0.54 10.65 12.19
CA SER A 244 1.31 10.43 10.97
C SER A 244 0.93 11.43 9.88
N PRO A 245 1.87 11.71 8.96
CA PRO A 245 1.57 12.57 7.80
C PRO A 245 0.39 12.07 6.97
N VAL A 246 0.09 10.77 7.06
CA VAL A 246 -1.03 10.14 6.36
C VAL A 246 -2.35 10.82 6.76
N ARG A 247 -2.55 11.04 8.07
CA ARG A 247 -3.79 11.64 8.55
C ARG A 247 -3.90 13.11 8.19
N GLU A 248 -2.77 13.83 8.27
CA GLU A 248 -2.72 15.22 7.86
C GLU A 248 -2.98 15.37 6.37
N ASN A 249 -2.36 14.52 5.57
CA ASN A 249 -2.54 14.56 4.12
C ASN A 249 -3.99 14.28 3.72
N TYR A 250 -4.62 13.30 4.39
CA TYR A 250 -6.03 12.99 4.10
C TYR A 250 -6.94 14.17 4.46
N PHE A 251 -6.73 14.77 5.63
CA PHE A 251 -7.51 15.92 6.05
C PHE A 251 -7.28 17.11 5.10
N MET A 252 -6.03 17.38 4.74
CA MET A 252 -5.71 18.49 3.84
C MET A 252 -6.28 18.25 2.43
N LYS A 253 -6.24 17.00 1.96
CA LYS A 253 -6.84 16.66 0.67
C LYS A 253 -8.35 16.86 0.72
N TRP A 254 -9.01 16.34 1.77
CA TRP A 254 -10.44 16.51 1.94
C TRP A 254 -10.82 17.99 1.98
N LEU A 255 -10.03 18.79 2.70
CA LEU A 255 -10.24 20.23 2.79
C LEU A 255 -10.07 20.92 1.44
N SER A 256 -9.04 20.51 0.69
CA SER A 256 -8.79 21.03 -0.65
C SER A 256 -9.95 20.69 -1.59
N ASP A 257 -10.41 19.41 -1.56
CA ASP A 257 -11.55 18.98 -2.38
C ASP A 257 -12.82 19.74 -2.03
N LEU A 258 -13.04 19.98 -0.74
CA LEU A 258 -14.20 20.74 -0.27
C LEU A 258 -14.12 22.19 -0.78
N ARG A 259 -12.95 22.82 -0.69
CA ARG A 259 -12.76 24.18 -1.18
C ARG A 259 -13.01 24.27 -2.69
N GLU A 260 -12.50 23.30 -3.45
CA GLU A 260 -12.70 23.27 -4.90
C GLU A 260 -14.18 23.09 -5.24
N ALA A 261 -14.88 22.21 -4.52
CA ALA A 261 -16.31 22.01 -4.72
C ALA A 261 -17.10 23.30 -4.41
N CYS A 262 -16.75 23.97 -3.31
CA CYS A 262 -17.40 25.23 -2.96
C CYS A 262 -17.12 26.32 -3.99
N PHE A 263 -15.90 26.40 -4.49
CA PHE A 263 -15.53 27.39 -5.51
C PHE A 263 -16.26 27.12 -6.82
N SER A 264 -16.37 25.87 -7.21
CA SER A 264 -17.08 25.45 -8.42
C SER A 264 -18.57 25.81 -8.30
N TYR A 265 -19.17 25.53 -7.13
CA TYR A 265 -20.57 25.87 -6.89
C TYR A 265 -20.78 27.39 -6.95
N TYR A 266 -19.87 28.15 -6.34
CA TYR A 266 -19.91 29.61 -6.37
C TYR A 266 -19.88 30.12 -7.81
N GLN A 267 -18.94 29.62 -8.62
CA GLN A 267 -18.84 30.06 -10.01
C GLN A 267 -20.11 29.71 -10.80
N LYS A 268 -20.67 28.54 -10.57
CA LYS A 268 -21.80 28.05 -11.35
C LYS A 268 -23.11 28.76 -11.00
N TYR A 269 -23.35 29.07 -9.71
CA TYR A 269 -24.66 29.49 -9.25
C TYR A 269 -24.72 30.89 -8.64
N ILE A 270 -23.62 31.45 -8.22
CA ILE A 270 -23.62 32.68 -7.43
C ILE A 270 -22.93 33.86 -8.16
N GLU A 271 -22.10 33.54 -9.16
CA GLU A 271 -21.40 34.56 -9.92
C GLU A 271 -22.38 35.59 -10.50
N GLY A 272 -22.16 36.87 -10.19
CA GLY A 272 -23.04 37.95 -10.59
C GLY A 272 -23.91 38.51 -9.48
N ASN A 273 -24.00 37.84 -8.33
CA ASN A 273 -24.72 38.34 -7.16
C ASN A 273 -23.70 38.64 -6.04
N LYS A 274 -23.27 39.88 -5.94
CA LYS A 274 -22.18 40.29 -5.04
C LYS A 274 -22.50 40.02 -3.58
N THR A 275 -23.73 40.30 -3.14
CA THR A 275 -24.11 40.10 -1.74
C THR A 275 -24.06 38.66 -1.36
N PHE A 276 -24.65 37.81 -2.19
CA PHE A 276 -24.66 36.36 -1.97
C PHE A 276 -23.24 35.79 -2.02
N ALA A 277 -22.40 36.31 -2.93
CA ALA A 277 -21.01 35.88 -3.07
C ALA A 277 -20.21 36.20 -1.81
N ILE A 278 -20.39 37.39 -1.25
CA ILE A 278 -19.71 37.78 -0.02
C ILE A 278 -20.12 36.89 1.14
N ILE A 279 -21.41 36.60 1.28
CA ILE A 279 -21.93 35.71 2.32
C ILE A 279 -21.33 34.31 2.17
N ALA A 280 -21.28 33.79 0.96
CA ALA A 280 -20.72 32.44 0.67
C ALA A 280 -19.23 32.39 1.02
N ILE A 281 -18.47 33.41 0.66
CA ILE A 281 -17.04 33.48 0.96
C ILE A 281 -16.82 33.53 2.48
N VAL A 282 -17.56 34.36 3.20
CA VAL A 282 -17.45 34.44 4.65
C VAL A 282 -17.78 33.08 5.29
N PHE A 283 -18.84 32.41 4.80
CA PHE A 283 -19.23 31.13 5.32
C PHE A 283 -18.11 30.09 5.12
N VAL A 284 -17.46 30.06 3.95
CA VAL A 284 -16.36 29.15 3.68
C VAL A 284 -15.18 29.44 4.62
N PHE A 285 -14.85 30.72 4.85
CA PHE A 285 -13.76 31.06 5.76
C PHE A 285 -14.07 30.63 7.18
N ILE A 286 -15.29 30.84 7.65
CA ILE A 286 -15.69 30.43 9.01
C ILE A 286 -15.61 28.91 9.14
N LEU A 287 -16.14 28.17 8.16
CA LEU A 287 -16.12 26.71 8.18
C LEU A 287 -14.68 26.18 8.18
N THR A 288 -13.81 26.77 7.35
CA THR A 288 -12.40 26.39 7.29
C THR A 288 -11.70 26.63 8.63
N ALA A 289 -11.98 27.78 9.27
CA ALA A 289 -11.41 28.10 10.58
C ALA A 289 -11.89 27.11 11.65
N ILE A 290 -13.17 26.76 11.65
CA ILE A 290 -13.72 25.80 12.61
C ILE A 290 -13.05 24.44 12.42
N LEU A 291 -12.93 23.98 11.19
CA LEU A 291 -12.33 22.69 10.90
C LEU A 291 -10.85 22.66 11.29
N PHE A 292 -10.13 23.77 11.06
CA PHE A 292 -8.74 23.89 11.47
C PHE A 292 -8.60 23.81 12.99
N LEU A 293 -9.46 24.53 13.73
CA LEU A 293 -9.45 24.50 15.19
C LEU A 293 -9.79 23.12 15.74
N MET A 294 -10.74 22.44 15.12
CA MET A 294 -11.09 21.06 15.51
C MET A 294 -9.91 20.11 15.27
N SER A 295 -9.20 20.28 14.16
CA SER A 295 -8.01 19.50 13.85
C SER A 295 -6.91 19.74 14.88
N GLN A 296 -6.69 20.99 15.27
CA GLN A 296 -5.71 21.34 16.30
C GLN A 296 -6.08 20.72 17.65
N ARG A 297 -7.34 20.81 18.03
CA ARG A 297 -7.83 20.22 19.28
C ARG A 297 -7.67 18.72 19.29
N TYR A 298 -8.02 18.06 18.18
CA TYR A 298 -7.89 16.62 18.06
C TYR A 298 -6.42 16.19 18.18
N SER A 299 -5.50 16.96 17.57
CA SER A 299 -4.06 16.68 17.66
C SER A 299 -3.55 16.78 19.10
N ARG A 300 -4.05 17.77 19.87
CA ARG A 300 -3.67 17.94 21.28
C ARG A 300 -4.19 16.82 22.15
N GLU A 301 -5.39 16.37 21.92
CA GLU A 301 -5.98 15.25 22.67
C GLU A 301 -5.24 13.92 22.44
N UNK A 302 -4.77 13.97 21.47
CA UNK A 302 -4.06 12.87 21.09
C UNK A 302 -2.68 12.77 21.65
N GLN A 303 -2.26 13.74 22.09
CA GLN A 303 -0.93 13.77 22.70
C GLN A 303 -0.99 13.55 24.23
N ASN A 304 -2.14 13.58 24.83
CA ASN A 304 -2.37 13.29 26.25
C ASN A 304 -2.93 11.90 26.45
#